data_8c8ca0e8033a7cec0a05e79828a2fb6a
#
_entry.id   8c8ca0e8033a7cec0a05e79828a2fb6a
#
_cell.length_a   1.000
_cell.length_b   1.000
_cell.length_c   1.000
_cell.angle_alpha   90.00
_cell.angle_beta   90.00
_cell.angle_gamma   90.00
#
_symmetry.space_group_name_H-M   'P 1'
#
loop_
_entity.id
_entity.type
_entity.pdbx_description
1 polymer ?
#
loop_
_entity_poly.entity_id
_entity_poly.type
_entity_poly.pdbx_seq_one_letter_code
_entity_poly.pdbx_strand_id
1 'polypeptide(L)'
;SGGRMPPSRPAETGSTDVVVIGAGFAGLYMHHRLRAMGLQSVGIEAAGDVGGTWWWNRYPGARCDIRSLDYSFSFDPDLEQDWDWSEKYATQPEILSYVNHVADRFHLRSDIRFNTRMVGATWDSTDQNWRVETDHGDRWTSQFLVMAVGALSAAKDPEIAGIDSFAGQILHTSQWPHKGVDLTDKRVAVIGTGSSGVQSIPL
;
A
#
# COMPACT_ATOMS: atom_id res chain seq x y z
N SER A 1 19.61 -12.28 -12.28
CA SER A 1 18.56 -12.80 -13.14
C SER A 1 17.61 -11.66 -13.48
N GLY A 2 17.71 -11.15 -14.75
CA GLY A 2 16.94 -10.02 -15.24
C GLY A 2 15.46 -10.33 -15.27
N GLY A 3 14.71 -9.74 -14.36
CA GLY A 3 13.27 -9.69 -14.41
C GLY A 3 12.86 -8.87 -15.65
N ARG A 4 12.14 -9.52 -16.55
CA ARG A 4 11.54 -8.88 -17.71
C ARG A 4 10.59 -7.80 -17.19
N MET A 5 10.91 -6.53 -17.44
CA MET A 5 9.97 -5.44 -17.15
C MET A 5 8.65 -5.74 -17.90
N PRO A 6 7.49 -5.55 -17.26
CA PRO A 6 6.21 -5.65 -17.95
C PRO A 6 6.22 -4.70 -19.16
N PRO A 7 5.47 -5.02 -20.23
CA PRO A 7 5.41 -4.15 -21.40
C PRO A 7 4.98 -2.75 -20.96
N SER A 8 5.78 -1.75 -21.31
CA SER A 8 5.53 -0.35 -20.99
C SER A 8 4.24 0.08 -21.66
N ARG A 9 3.21 0.39 -20.86
CA ARG A 9 2.05 1.12 -21.39
C ARG A 9 2.52 2.51 -21.87
N PRO A 10 1.84 3.11 -22.82
CA PRO A 10 2.12 4.50 -23.20
C PRO A 10 2.00 5.43 -21.99
N ALA A 11 2.90 6.42 -21.90
CA ALA A 11 2.82 7.46 -20.88
C ALA A 11 1.52 8.25 -21.02
N GLU A 12 0.83 8.48 -19.90
CA GLU A 12 -0.39 9.30 -19.86
C GLU A 12 -0.04 10.75 -19.50
N THR A 13 -0.73 11.69 -20.12
CA THR A 13 -0.65 13.11 -19.73
C THR A 13 -2.06 13.63 -19.58
N GLY A 14 -2.35 14.27 -18.46
CA GLY A 14 -3.70 14.76 -18.18
C GLY A 14 -3.76 15.79 -17.07
N SER A 15 -4.98 16.31 -16.89
CA SER A 15 -5.32 17.21 -15.78
C SER A 15 -6.50 16.62 -15.02
N THR A 16 -6.48 16.81 -13.70
CA THR A 16 -7.53 16.37 -12.79
C THR A 16 -7.63 17.35 -11.61
N ASP A 17 -8.69 17.30 -10.82
CA ASP A 17 -8.79 18.17 -9.65
C ASP A 17 -7.78 17.76 -8.56
N VAL A 18 -7.63 16.43 -8.37
CA VAL A 18 -6.80 15.87 -7.30
C VAL A 18 -5.97 14.69 -7.79
N VAL A 19 -4.68 14.70 -7.51
CA VAL A 19 -3.83 13.50 -7.58
C VAL A 19 -3.68 12.91 -6.18
N VAL A 20 -3.96 11.60 -6.03
CA VAL A 20 -3.84 10.87 -4.76
C VAL A 20 -2.73 9.84 -4.87
N ILE A 21 -1.74 9.89 -3.97
CA ILE A 21 -0.62 8.96 -3.94
C ILE A 21 -0.85 7.89 -2.87
N GLY A 22 -1.01 6.65 -3.33
CA GLY A 22 -1.26 5.47 -2.50
C GLY A 22 -2.71 4.99 -2.53
N ALA A 23 -2.89 3.66 -2.55
CA ALA A 23 -4.19 2.97 -2.56
C ALA A 23 -4.37 2.05 -1.34
N GLY A 24 -3.89 2.48 -0.18
CA GLY A 24 -4.24 1.91 1.12
C GLY A 24 -5.57 2.49 1.63
N PHE A 25 -5.85 2.29 2.92
CA PHE A 25 -7.08 2.79 3.57
C PHE A 25 -7.32 4.29 3.29
N ALA A 26 -6.32 5.13 3.51
CA ALA A 26 -6.45 6.57 3.33
C ALA A 26 -6.74 6.96 1.86
N GLY A 27 -6.05 6.34 0.90
CA GLY A 27 -6.24 6.62 -0.52
C GLY A 27 -7.61 6.20 -1.02
N LEU A 28 -8.08 5.01 -0.65
CA LEU A 28 -9.41 4.53 -1.00
C LEU A 28 -10.51 5.43 -0.43
N TYR A 29 -10.40 5.79 0.85
CA TYR A 29 -11.35 6.72 1.45
C TYR A 29 -11.34 8.08 0.76
N MET A 30 -10.15 8.57 0.39
CA MET A 30 -10.02 9.84 -0.32
C MET A 30 -10.74 9.80 -1.67
N HIS A 31 -10.54 8.78 -2.50
CA HIS A 31 -11.25 8.62 -3.79
C HIS A 31 -12.77 8.58 -3.59
N HIS A 32 -13.26 7.82 -2.60
CA HIS A 32 -14.67 7.78 -2.24
C HIS A 32 -15.21 9.19 -1.92
N ARG A 33 -14.52 9.94 -1.07
CA ARG A 33 -14.93 11.28 -0.65
C ARG A 33 -14.89 12.30 -1.79
N LEU A 34 -13.84 12.27 -2.62
CA LEU A 34 -13.71 13.18 -3.76
C LEU A 34 -14.83 12.98 -4.76
N ARG A 35 -15.24 11.74 -5.06
CA ARG A 35 -16.41 11.46 -5.90
C ARG A 35 -17.69 12.02 -5.29
N ALA A 36 -17.91 11.88 -3.98
CA ALA A 36 -19.08 12.45 -3.32
C ALA A 36 -19.11 13.99 -3.35
N MET A 37 -17.95 14.64 -3.50
CA MET A 37 -17.82 16.08 -3.69
C MET A 37 -17.91 16.53 -5.15
N GLY A 38 -18.04 15.59 -6.10
CA GLY A 38 -18.04 15.87 -7.53
C GLY A 38 -16.67 16.22 -8.12
N LEU A 39 -15.59 15.95 -7.39
CA LEU A 39 -14.21 16.18 -7.83
C LEU A 39 -13.65 14.94 -8.54
N GLN A 40 -12.95 15.18 -9.65
CA GLN A 40 -12.23 14.13 -10.36
C GLN A 40 -10.87 13.87 -9.70
N SER A 41 -10.49 12.61 -9.62
CA SER A 41 -9.20 12.24 -9.05
C SER A 41 -8.51 11.13 -9.84
N VAL A 42 -7.18 11.18 -9.80
CA VAL A 42 -6.31 10.09 -10.30
C VAL A 42 -5.46 9.60 -9.14
N GLY A 43 -5.56 8.29 -8.87
CA GLY A 43 -4.72 7.59 -7.92
C GLY A 43 -3.46 7.06 -8.58
N ILE A 44 -2.33 7.13 -7.88
CA ILE A 44 -1.05 6.54 -8.28
C ILE A 44 -0.60 5.59 -7.18
N GLU A 45 -0.51 4.28 -7.52
CA GLU A 45 -0.16 3.22 -6.58
C GLU A 45 0.99 2.38 -7.13
N ALA A 46 2.04 2.23 -6.33
CA ALA A 46 3.22 1.45 -6.68
C ALA A 46 2.98 -0.06 -6.67
N ALA A 47 2.01 -0.51 -5.89
CA ALA A 47 1.59 -1.91 -5.84
C ALA A 47 0.75 -2.30 -7.06
N GLY A 48 0.61 -3.60 -7.27
CA GLY A 48 -0.24 -4.15 -8.34
C GLY A 48 -1.74 -4.11 -8.04
N ASP A 49 -2.14 -3.79 -6.80
CA ASP A 49 -3.53 -3.67 -6.38
C ASP A 49 -3.63 -2.82 -5.10
N VAL A 50 -4.84 -2.64 -4.61
CA VAL A 50 -5.14 -1.95 -3.36
C VAL A 50 -4.63 -2.71 -2.13
N GLY A 51 -4.49 -2.01 -1.01
CA GLY A 51 -4.16 -2.65 0.26
C GLY A 51 -3.12 -1.91 1.09
N GLY A 52 -2.24 -1.14 0.47
CA GLY A 52 -1.20 -0.38 1.18
C GLY A 52 -0.35 -1.28 2.09
N THR A 53 -0.34 -1.00 3.39
CA THR A 53 0.38 -1.82 4.39
C THR A 53 0.08 -3.32 4.25
N TRP A 54 -1.16 -3.70 3.98
CA TRP A 54 -1.61 -5.09 3.92
C TRP A 54 -1.33 -5.76 2.58
N TRP A 55 -1.03 -5.00 1.55
CA TRP A 55 -0.44 -5.51 0.32
C TRP A 55 1.04 -5.88 0.50
N TRP A 56 1.81 -5.03 1.20
CA TRP A 56 3.26 -5.17 1.30
C TRP A 56 3.70 -6.10 2.43
N ASN A 57 3.05 -6.05 3.59
CA ASN A 57 3.47 -6.76 4.81
C ASN A 57 2.83 -8.14 4.90
N ARG A 58 3.48 -9.14 4.31
CA ARG A 58 3.00 -10.53 4.21
C ARG A 58 3.88 -11.51 4.99
N TYR A 59 4.63 -11.05 5.98
CA TYR A 59 5.42 -11.91 6.85
C TYR A 59 4.52 -12.87 7.65
N PRO A 60 5.03 -14.05 8.06
CA PRO A 60 4.26 -15.01 8.86
C PRO A 60 3.66 -14.36 10.10
N GLY A 61 2.39 -14.60 10.36
CA GLY A 61 1.66 -14.05 11.50
C GLY A 61 1.29 -12.57 11.42
N ALA A 62 1.51 -11.90 10.29
CA ALA A 62 1.13 -10.51 10.11
C ALA A 62 -0.35 -10.28 10.42
N ARG A 63 -0.63 -9.39 11.36
CA ARG A 63 -1.98 -9.04 11.82
C ARG A 63 -2.04 -7.63 12.37
N CYS A 64 -3.25 -7.10 12.48
CA CYS A 64 -3.46 -5.83 13.14
C CYS A 64 -3.35 -5.96 14.65
N ASP A 65 -2.78 -4.98 15.32
CA ASP A 65 -2.73 -4.81 16.78
C ASP A 65 -3.83 -3.87 17.31
N ILE A 66 -4.71 -3.42 16.41
CA ILE A 66 -5.95 -2.72 16.73
C ILE A 66 -7.12 -3.69 16.51
N ARG A 67 -8.19 -3.57 17.29
CA ARG A 67 -9.39 -4.40 17.13
C ARG A 67 -9.97 -4.26 15.73
N SER A 68 -10.42 -5.36 15.16
CA SER A 68 -10.92 -5.40 13.78
C SER A 68 -12.05 -4.40 13.52
N LEU A 69 -13.00 -4.27 14.44
CA LEU A 69 -14.09 -3.29 14.34
C LEU A 69 -13.59 -1.83 14.36
N ASP A 70 -12.54 -1.53 15.13
CA ASP A 70 -11.94 -0.20 15.19
C ASP A 70 -11.04 0.08 13.97
N TYR A 71 -10.62 -0.99 13.26
CA TYR A 71 -9.79 -0.93 12.05
C TYR A 71 -10.61 -1.11 10.78
N SER A 72 -11.84 -0.63 10.79
CA SER A 72 -12.81 -0.69 9.70
C SER A 72 -13.20 0.72 9.25
N PHE A 73 -13.67 0.84 8.03
CA PHE A 73 -14.31 2.08 7.58
C PHE A 73 -15.70 2.23 8.21
N SER A 74 -16.03 3.44 8.65
CA SER A 74 -17.31 3.80 9.26
C SER A 74 -18.09 4.84 8.44
N PHE A 75 -17.74 5.03 7.19
CA PHE A 75 -18.38 6.06 6.35
C PHE A 75 -19.67 5.58 5.67
N ASP A 76 -19.95 4.29 5.70
CA ASP A 76 -21.12 3.68 5.08
C ASP A 76 -21.70 2.60 6.01
N PRO A 77 -22.92 2.80 6.54
CA PRO A 77 -23.53 1.85 7.48
C PRO A 77 -23.79 0.46 6.89
N ASP A 78 -24.07 0.38 5.59
CA ASP A 78 -24.30 -0.91 4.93
C ASP A 78 -22.99 -1.68 4.78
N LEU A 79 -21.86 -0.99 4.56
CA LEU A 79 -20.55 -1.61 4.55
C LEU A 79 -20.21 -2.23 5.92
N GLU A 80 -20.57 -1.56 7.01
CA GLU A 80 -20.34 -2.07 8.37
C GLU A 80 -21.14 -3.35 8.64
N GLN A 81 -22.31 -3.52 8.01
CA GLN A 81 -23.17 -4.70 8.16
C GLN A 81 -22.80 -5.85 7.21
N ASP A 82 -22.16 -5.54 6.08
CA ASP A 82 -21.81 -6.52 5.05
C ASP A 82 -20.50 -7.28 5.32
N TRP A 83 -19.76 -6.91 6.37
CA TRP A 83 -18.48 -7.53 6.67
C TRP A 83 -18.40 -8.05 8.11
N ASP A 84 -18.25 -9.37 8.23
CA ASP A 84 -18.02 -10.06 9.49
C ASP A 84 -16.53 -10.39 9.67
N TRP A 85 -15.92 -9.86 10.72
CA TRP A 85 -14.55 -10.17 11.09
C TRP A 85 -14.47 -11.52 11.83
N SER A 86 -13.57 -12.40 11.38
CA SER A 86 -13.38 -13.71 11.99
C SER A 86 -12.68 -13.66 13.36
N GLU A 87 -11.87 -12.63 13.59
CA GLU A 87 -11.06 -12.48 14.80
C GLU A 87 -11.10 -11.04 15.33
N LYS A 88 -10.90 -10.92 16.66
CA LYS A 88 -10.79 -9.62 17.34
C LYS A 88 -9.63 -8.76 16.81
N TYR A 89 -8.56 -9.41 16.36
CA TYR A 89 -7.38 -8.79 15.73
C TYR A 89 -7.13 -9.50 14.41
N ALA A 90 -7.66 -8.95 13.34
CA ALA A 90 -7.68 -9.58 12.04
C ALA A 90 -6.27 -9.84 11.48
N THR A 91 -6.14 -10.94 10.76
CA THR A 91 -4.91 -11.30 10.05
C THR A 91 -4.73 -10.48 8.78
N GLN A 92 -3.49 -10.40 8.29
CA GLN A 92 -3.17 -9.72 7.03
C GLN A 92 -4.05 -10.18 5.85
N PRO A 93 -4.28 -11.48 5.60
CA PRO A 93 -5.12 -11.90 4.48
C PRO A 93 -6.56 -11.42 4.59
N GLU A 94 -7.12 -11.44 5.80
CA GLU A 94 -8.49 -10.99 6.03
C GLU A 94 -8.63 -9.48 5.83
N ILE A 95 -7.68 -8.68 6.36
CA ILE A 95 -7.69 -7.23 6.16
C ILE A 95 -7.52 -6.89 4.68
N LEU A 96 -6.63 -7.60 3.98
CA LEU A 96 -6.47 -7.39 2.54
C LEU A 96 -7.76 -7.72 1.78
N SER A 97 -8.47 -8.79 2.16
CA SER A 97 -9.77 -9.15 1.58
C SER A 97 -10.82 -8.07 1.84
N TYR A 98 -10.85 -7.51 3.05
CA TYR A 98 -11.72 -6.38 3.40
C TYR A 98 -11.45 -5.15 2.53
N VAL A 99 -10.18 -4.76 2.38
CA VAL A 99 -9.80 -3.62 1.54
C VAL A 99 -10.20 -3.83 0.08
N ASN A 100 -10.04 -5.06 -0.42
CA ASN A 100 -10.49 -5.43 -1.77
C ASN A 100 -12.01 -5.33 -1.90
N HIS A 101 -12.77 -5.86 -0.92
CA HIS A 101 -14.22 -5.74 -0.86
C HIS A 101 -14.69 -4.28 -0.94
N VAL A 102 -14.05 -3.38 -0.17
CA VAL A 102 -14.37 -1.95 -0.20
C VAL A 102 -14.07 -1.34 -1.58
N ALA A 103 -12.91 -1.65 -2.16
CA ALA A 103 -12.54 -1.14 -3.48
C ALA A 103 -13.50 -1.59 -4.57
N ASP A 104 -14.00 -2.84 -4.51
CA ASP A 104 -14.98 -3.41 -5.44
C ASP A 104 -16.36 -2.78 -5.26
N ARG A 105 -16.85 -2.75 -4.00
CA ARG A 105 -18.16 -2.20 -3.64
C ARG A 105 -18.36 -0.77 -4.16
N PHE A 106 -17.33 0.06 -4.01
CA PHE A 106 -17.37 1.46 -4.42
C PHE A 106 -16.72 1.73 -5.78
N HIS A 107 -16.33 0.69 -6.52
CA HIS A 107 -15.71 0.79 -7.85
C HIS A 107 -14.50 1.75 -7.89
N LEU A 108 -13.63 1.72 -6.87
CA LEU A 108 -12.56 2.69 -6.70
C LEU A 108 -11.36 2.43 -7.61
N ARG A 109 -11.16 1.18 -8.07
CA ARG A 109 -10.00 0.83 -8.90
C ARG A 109 -9.93 1.57 -10.23
N SER A 110 -11.07 2.00 -10.78
CA SER A 110 -11.12 2.73 -12.06
C SER A 110 -10.33 4.03 -12.04
N ASP A 111 -10.19 4.64 -10.87
CA ASP A 111 -9.50 5.92 -10.71
C ASP A 111 -8.01 5.76 -10.41
N ILE A 112 -7.53 4.52 -10.23
CA ILE A 112 -6.18 4.24 -9.73
C ILE A 112 -5.31 3.63 -10.84
N ARG A 113 -4.09 4.15 -10.95
CA ARG A 113 -3.01 3.62 -11.79
C ARG A 113 -2.09 2.77 -10.93
N PHE A 114 -2.26 1.44 -11.04
CA PHE A 114 -1.43 0.45 -10.33
C PHE A 114 -0.09 0.23 -11.02
N ASN A 115 0.85 -0.41 -10.30
CA ASN A 115 2.23 -0.64 -10.75
C ASN A 115 2.90 0.65 -11.23
N THR A 116 2.52 1.77 -10.64
CA THR A 116 2.95 3.12 -11.04
C THR A 116 3.44 3.86 -9.80
N ARG A 117 4.69 4.34 -9.84
CA ARG A 117 5.29 5.07 -8.72
C ARG A 117 5.44 6.54 -9.07
N MET A 118 5.02 7.42 -8.18
CA MET A 118 5.37 8.84 -8.27
C MET A 118 6.88 9.00 -8.05
N VAL A 119 7.55 9.66 -8.98
CA VAL A 119 8.98 9.96 -8.90
C VAL A 119 9.28 11.42 -8.63
N GLY A 120 8.31 12.30 -8.83
CA GLY A 120 8.43 13.71 -8.55
C GLY A 120 7.09 14.41 -8.47
N ALA A 121 7.04 15.48 -7.68
CA ALA A 121 5.93 16.42 -7.65
C ALA A 121 6.47 17.82 -7.40
N THR A 122 6.06 18.78 -8.23
CA THR A 122 6.51 20.18 -8.16
C THR A 122 5.30 21.10 -8.17
N TRP A 123 5.28 22.04 -7.25
CA TRP A 123 4.29 23.11 -7.25
C TRP A 123 4.67 24.20 -8.24
N ASP A 124 3.77 24.51 -9.15
CA ASP A 124 3.91 25.65 -10.04
C ASP A 124 3.13 26.85 -9.48
N SER A 125 3.86 27.87 -9.03
CA SER A 125 3.26 29.06 -8.42
C SER A 125 2.61 30.01 -9.46
N THR A 126 2.97 29.88 -10.73
CA THR A 126 2.40 30.68 -11.81
C THR A 126 1.03 30.16 -12.19
N ASP A 127 0.96 28.84 -12.41
CA ASP A 127 -0.27 28.16 -12.81
C ASP A 127 -1.10 27.68 -11.59
N GLN A 128 -0.58 27.84 -10.37
CA GLN A 128 -1.18 27.42 -9.11
C GLN A 128 -1.66 25.96 -9.13
N ASN A 129 -0.81 25.08 -9.61
CA ASN A 129 -1.09 23.65 -9.67
C ASN A 129 0.13 22.80 -9.34
N TRP A 130 -0.12 21.53 -9.03
CA TRP A 130 0.88 20.49 -8.90
C TRP A 130 1.17 19.87 -10.27
N ARG A 131 2.46 19.63 -10.55
CA ARG A 131 2.94 18.81 -11.65
C ARG A 131 3.52 17.55 -11.06
N VAL A 132 2.88 16.40 -11.36
CA VAL A 132 3.23 15.09 -10.81
C VAL A 132 3.77 14.21 -11.93
N GLU A 133 4.91 13.55 -11.69
CA GLU A 133 5.56 12.65 -12.64
C GLU A 133 5.69 11.24 -12.06
N THR A 134 5.57 10.22 -12.93
CA THR A 134 5.67 8.81 -12.56
C THR A 134 6.86 8.13 -13.24
N ASP A 135 7.21 6.96 -12.73
CA ASP A 135 8.26 6.09 -13.28
C ASP A 135 7.95 5.53 -14.69
N HIS A 136 6.69 5.61 -15.13
CA HIS A 136 6.27 5.32 -16.50
C HIS A 136 6.33 6.55 -17.42
N GLY A 137 6.72 7.72 -16.89
CA GLY A 137 6.76 8.98 -17.62
C GLY A 137 5.41 9.68 -17.74
N ASP A 138 4.40 9.25 -16.97
CA ASP A 138 3.12 9.95 -16.91
C ASP A 138 3.31 11.34 -16.30
N ARG A 139 2.51 12.28 -16.77
CA ARG A 139 2.49 13.65 -16.27
C ARG A 139 1.07 14.11 -15.99
N TRP A 140 0.82 14.42 -14.73
CA TRP A 140 -0.48 14.90 -14.28
C TRP A 140 -0.37 16.31 -13.71
N THR A 141 -1.32 17.16 -14.07
CA THR A 141 -1.51 18.46 -13.41
C THR A 141 -2.74 18.42 -12.55
N SER A 142 -2.68 18.98 -11.35
CA SER A 142 -3.83 19.02 -10.42
C SER A 142 -3.76 20.22 -9.49
N GLN A 143 -4.94 20.68 -9.05
CA GLN A 143 -5.01 21.73 -8.05
C GLN A 143 -4.56 21.20 -6.66
N PHE A 144 -4.86 19.94 -6.37
CA PHE A 144 -4.51 19.32 -5.08
C PHE A 144 -3.67 18.07 -5.28
N LEU A 145 -2.71 17.87 -4.37
CA LEU A 145 -1.93 16.64 -4.24
C LEU A 145 -2.15 16.07 -2.84
N VAL A 146 -2.66 14.85 -2.77
CA VAL A 146 -2.89 14.14 -1.50
C VAL A 146 -1.87 13.01 -1.36
N MET A 147 -1.04 13.09 -0.31
CA MET A 147 -0.06 12.07 0.01
C MET A 147 -0.63 11.04 0.98
N ALA A 148 -1.26 9.99 0.46
CA ALA A 148 -1.81 8.87 1.22
C ALA A 148 -0.82 7.69 1.34
N VAL A 149 0.46 7.99 1.50
CA VAL A 149 1.59 7.04 1.38
C VAL A 149 1.79 6.11 2.58
N GLY A 150 1.07 6.34 3.67
CA GLY A 150 1.21 5.56 4.91
C GLY A 150 2.50 5.84 5.69
N ALA A 151 2.53 5.44 6.95
CA ALA A 151 3.66 5.67 7.85
C ALA A 151 4.77 4.59 7.72
N LEU A 152 4.46 3.43 7.14
CA LEU A 152 5.34 2.25 7.08
C LEU A 152 5.81 1.92 5.66
N SER A 153 5.66 2.82 4.71
CA SER A 153 5.94 2.58 3.29
C SER A 153 7.43 2.50 2.94
N ALA A 154 8.30 3.10 3.76
CA ALA A 154 9.74 3.06 3.58
C ALA A 154 10.36 2.08 4.59
N ALA A 155 10.97 0.99 4.08
CA ALA A 155 11.77 0.11 4.90
C ALA A 155 13.04 0.83 5.39
N LYS A 156 13.39 0.62 6.66
CA LYS A 156 14.65 1.06 7.20
C LYS A 156 15.52 -0.19 7.46
N ASP A 157 16.59 -0.31 6.70
CA ASP A 157 17.55 -1.38 6.92
C ASP A 157 18.32 -1.13 8.24
N PRO A 158 18.54 -2.18 9.05
CA PRO A 158 19.28 -2.03 10.29
C PRO A 158 20.77 -1.79 10.01
N GLU A 159 21.35 -0.83 10.71
CA GLU A 159 22.79 -0.55 10.65
C GLU A 159 23.55 -1.55 11.54
N ILE A 160 23.81 -2.76 11.03
CA ILE A 160 24.52 -3.81 11.75
C ILE A 160 25.87 -4.06 11.07
N ALA A 161 26.95 -3.89 11.82
CA ALA A 161 28.28 -4.15 11.30
C ALA A 161 28.42 -5.62 10.83
N GLY A 162 28.87 -5.81 9.59
CA GLY A 162 29.07 -7.14 9.02
C GLY A 162 27.80 -7.82 8.47
N ILE A 163 26.68 -7.13 8.38
CA ILE A 163 25.43 -7.70 7.84
C ILE A 163 25.63 -8.28 6.43
N ASP A 164 26.44 -7.63 5.61
CA ASP A 164 26.72 -8.06 4.22
C ASP A 164 27.57 -9.35 4.15
N SER A 165 28.22 -9.74 5.25
CA SER A 165 29.00 -10.97 5.34
C SER A 165 28.16 -12.18 5.78
N PHE A 166 26.89 -12.00 6.11
CA PHE A 166 26.01 -13.08 6.50
C PHE A 166 25.73 -14.01 5.31
N ALA A 167 26.13 -15.27 5.44
CA ALA A 167 26.00 -16.25 4.35
C ALA A 167 24.57 -16.80 4.16
N GLY A 168 23.65 -16.50 5.08
CA GLY A 168 22.26 -16.92 5.03
C GLY A 168 21.37 -15.92 4.30
N GLN A 169 20.09 -16.21 4.24
CA GLN A 169 19.08 -15.31 3.67
C GLN A 169 18.71 -14.23 4.69
N ILE A 170 18.73 -12.97 4.26
CA ILE A 170 18.24 -11.83 5.05
C ILE A 170 16.87 -11.47 4.51
N LEU A 171 15.89 -11.35 5.39
CA LEU A 171 14.50 -11.02 5.07
C LEU A 171 14.07 -9.81 5.89
N HIS A 172 13.42 -8.86 5.25
CA HIS A 172 12.80 -7.73 5.92
C HIS A 172 11.29 -7.89 5.96
N THR A 173 10.64 -7.71 7.10
CA THR A 173 9.18 -7.94 7.26
C THR A 173 8.35 -7.09 6.29
N SER A 174 8.71 -5.83 6.05
CA SER A 174 8.01 -4.96 5.09
C SER A 174 8.28 -5.28 3.61
N GLN A 175 9.22 -6.17 3.31
CA GLN A 175 9.59 -6.60 1.96
C GLN A 175 9.52 -8.12 1.82
N TRP A 176 8.65 -8.75 2.59
CA TRP A 176 8.50 -10.20 2.58
C TRP A 176 8.08 -10.70 1.19
N PRO A 177 8.75 -11.73 0.65
CA PRO A 177 8.40 -12.27 -0.66
C PRO A 177 6.95 -12.71 -0.74
N HIS A 178 6.21 -12.25 -1.75
CA HIS A 178 4.79 -12.58 -1.92
C HIS A 178 4.53 -14.07 -2.15
N LYS A 179 5.54 -14.82 -2.59
CA LYS A 179 5.48 -16.28 -2.75
C LYS A 179 5.67 -17.03 -1.43
N GLY A 180 5.87 -16.30 -0.32
CA GLY A 180 6.28 -16.87 0.94
C GLY A 180 7.76 -17.30 0.94
N VAL A 181 8.21 -17.77 2.09
CA VAL A 181 9.56 -18.34 2.29
C VAL A 181 9.41 -19.64 3.04
N ASP A 182 10.03 -20.69 2.54
CA ASP A 182 10.10 -21.96 3.25
C ASP A 182 11.19 -21.88 4.34
N LEU A 183 10.76 -21.89 5.58
CA LEU A 183 11.60 -21.85 6.76
C LEU A 183 11.71 -23.22 7.45
N THR A 184 11.14 -24.28 6.86
CA THR A 184 11.19 -25.65 7.40
C THR A 184 12.64 -26.06 7.64
N ASP A 185 12.92 -26.58 8.83
CA ASP A 185 14.24 -27.03 9.29
C ASP A 185 15.36 -25.96 9.25
N LYS A 186 14.99 -24.68 9.13
CA LYS A 186 15.94 -23.56 9.19
C LYS A 186 16.12 -23.04 10.61
N ARG A 187 17.34 -22.65 10.92
CA ARG A 187 17.62 -21.84 12.11
C ARG A 187 17.38 -20.38 11.75
N VAL A 188 16.36 -19.78 12.34
CA VAL A 188 15.95 -18.39 12.06
C VAL A 188 16.32 -17.52 13.25
N ALA A 189 16.98 -16.41 12.97
CA ALA A 189 17.20 -15.34 13.95
C ALA A 189 16.27 -14.17 13.62
N VAL A 190 15.57 -13.66 14.61
CA VAL A 190 14.71 -12.47 14.46
C VAL A 190 15.38 -11.30 15.17
N ILE A 191 15.58 -10.20 14.43
CA ILE A 191 16.15 -8.97 14.98
C ILE A 191 15.02 -7.96 15.14
N GLY A 192 14.76 -7.55 16.37
CA GLY A 192 13.69 -6.63 16.74
C GLY A 192 12.67 -7.25 17.67
N THR A 193 12.06 -6.40 18.49
CA THR A 193 11.07 -6.77 19.52
C THR A 193 9.76 -6.00 19.37
N GLY A 194 9.52 -5.40 18.20
CA GLY A 194 8.26 -4.75 17.86
C GLY A 194 7.17 -5.76 17.48
N SER A 195 5.97 -5.26 17.14
CA SER A 195 4.80 -6.08 16.78
C SER A 195 5.13 -7.17 15.76
N SER A 196 5.88 -6.85 14.71
CA SER A 196 6.25 -7.83 13.66
C SER A 196 7.06 -9.01 14.22
N GLY A 197 8.02 -8.77 15.11
CA GLY A 197 8.80 -9.83 15.77
C GLY A 197 7.92 -10.71 16.66
N VAL A 198 7.09 -10.08 17.50
CA VAL A 198 6.15 -10.79 18.38
C VAL A 198 5.16 -11.65 17.61
N GLN A 199 4.69 -11.17 16.45
CA GLN A 199 3.75 -11.90 15.60
C GLN A 199 4.39 -13.08 14.85
N SER A 200 5.68 -12.95 14.44
CA SER A 200 6.36 -13.94 13.60
C SER A 200 7.01 -15.08 14.38
N ILE A 201 7.53 -14.82 15.61
CA ILE A 201 8.31 -15.78 16.38
C ILE A 201 7.52 -17.06 16.76
N PRO A 202 6.21 -17.00 17.09
CA PRO A 202 5.46 -18.19 17.52
C PRO A 202 5.10 -19.16 16.38
N LEU A 203 5.34 -18.80 15.13
CA LEU A 203 4.95 -19.55 13.93
C LEU A 203 6.14 -20.27 13.29
#